data_47a53f20c7ce9d6d7df9b798d09c92ca
#
_entry.id   47a53f20c7ce9d6d7df9b798d09c92ca
#
_cell.length_a   1.000
_cell.length_b   1.000
_cell.length_c   1.000
_cell.angle_alpha   90.00
_cell.angle_beta   90.00
_cell.angle_gamma   90.00
#
_symmetry.space_group_name_H-M   'P 1'
#
loop_
_entity.id
_entity.type
_entity.pdbx_description
1 polymer ?
#
loop_
_entity_poly.entity_id
_entity_poly.type
_entity_poly.pdbx_seq_one_letter_code
_entity_poly.pdbx_strand_id
1 'polypeptide(L)'
;LQSNKEIVSGLIFDPIKDEMFFAEKNKGSYLNNQRLRVSKKNVIDDCLFSSNHNGVRFSNFNMRYTGCAALDLAYVAAGRFDGFFHNDINIWDVAAGSLMVQEAGGLVNDLNKFNNNAINIRASSDGINDKMLKELENF
;
A
#
# COMPACT_ATOMS: atom_id res chain seq x y z
N LEU A 1 -12.61 -8.39 -4.68
CA LEU A 1 -13.72 -9.21 -4.18
C LEU A 1 -13.81 -9.10 -2.66
N GLN A 2 -15.00 -8.84 -2.16
CA GLN A 2 -15.29 -8.76 -0.74
C GLN A 2 -16.30 -9.84 -0.37
N SER A 3 -16.08 -10.50 0.77
CA SER A 3 -17.02 -11.48 1.35
C SER A 3 -17.11 -11.26 2.85
N ASN A 4 -18.34 -11.23 3.41
CA ASN A 4 -18.58 -10.99 4.85
C ASN A 4 -17.84 -9.74 5.39
N LYS A 5 -17.85 -8.63 4.64
CA LYS A 5 -17.16 -7.38 4.96
C LYS A 5 -15.63 -7.46 4.99
N GLU A 6 -15.04 -8.57 4.54
CA GLU A 6 -13.59 -8.73 4.38
C GLU A 6 -13.20 -8.77 2.91
N ILE A 7 -12.05 -8.19 2.58
CA ILE A 7 -11.46 -8.30 1.23
C ILE A 7 -10.77 -9.66 1.16
N VAL A 8 -11.24 -10.51 0.25
CA VAL A 8 -10.77 -11.90 0.11
C VAL A 8 -9.90 -12.13 -1.10
N SER A 9 -10.03 -11.31 -2.13
CA SER A 9 -9.11 -11.30 -3.27
C SER A 9 -9.05 -9.91 -3.91
N GLY A 10 -7.93 -9.59 -4.53
CA GLY A 10 -7.69 -8.34 -5.23
C GLY A 10 -6.82 -8.55 -6.47
N LEU A 11 -7.10 -7.77 -7.50
CA LEU A 11 -6.35 -7.78 -8.75
C LEU A 11 -6.11 -6.33 -9.19
N ILE A 12 -4.88 -6.04 -9.56
CA ILE A 12 -4.47 -4.77 -10.16
C ILE A 12 -3.67 -5.11 -11.42
N PHE A 13 -4.05 -4.53 -12.54
CA PHE A 13 -3.37 -4.76 -13.81
C PHE A 13 -2.83 -3.45 -14.39
N ASP A 14 -1.53 -3.42 -14.67
CA ASP A 14 -0.88 -2.36 -15.42
C ASP A 14 -0.70 -2.81 -16.88
N PRO A 15 -1.53 -2.31 -17.82
CA PRO A 15 -1.46 -2.75 -19.21
C PRO A 15 -0.23 -2.21 -19.95
N ILE A 16 0.38 -1.13 -19.47
CA ILE A 16 1.57 -0.54 -20.10
C ILE A 16 2.79 -1.41 -19.86
N LYS A 17 2.92 -1.94 -18.63
CA LYS A 17 4.04 -2.81 -18.26
C LYS A 17 3.71 -4.30 -18.39
N ASP A 18 2.47 -4.64 -18.73
CA ASP A 18 1.96 -6.00 -18.73
C ASP A 18 2.22 -6.72 -17.39
N GLU A 19 1.90 -6.02 -16.29
CA GLU A 19 2.08 -6.51 -14.94
C GLU A 19 0.73 -6.76 -14.29
N MET A 20 0.46 -8.01 -13.93
CA MET A 20 -0.73 -8.43 -13.22
C MET A 20 -0.38 -8.76 -11.77
N PHE A 21 -0.84 -7.90 -10.86
CA PHE A 21 -0.74 -8.11 -9.42
C PHE A 21 -2.02 -8.79 -8.93
N PHE A 22 -1.87 -9.85 -8.18
CA PHE A 22 -2.99 -10.60 -7.62
C PHE A 22 -2.70 -11.04 -6.20
N ALA A 23 -3.69 -10.93 -5.32
CA ALA A 23 -3.62 -11.46 -3.96
C ALA A 23 -4.92 -12.17 -3.59
N GLU A 24 -4.79 -13.21 -2.79
CA GLU A 24 -5.90 -13.90 -2.17
C GLU A 24 -5.61 -14.09 -0.68
N LYS A 25 -6.61 -13.84 0.16
CA LYS A 25 -6.47 -13.92 1.61
C LYS A 25 -5.93 -15.29 2.03
N ASN A 26 -4.87 -15.28 2.83
CA ASN A 26 -4.12 -16.45 3.32
C ASN A 26 -3.39 -17.26 2.24
N LYS A 27 -3.31 -16.76 1.00
CA LYS A 27 -2.63 -17.47 -0.10
C LYS A 27 -1.47 -16.68 -0.72
N GLY A 28 -1.23 -15.48 -0.22
CA GLY A 28 -0.12 -14.64 -0.66
C GLY A 28 -0.46 -13.64 -1.75
N SER A 29 0.54 -12.88 -2.14
CA SER A 29 0.50 -11.84 -3.15
C SER A 29 1.50 -12.18 -4.26
N TYR A 30 1.11 -11.92 -5.51
CA TYR A 30 1.86 -12.37 -6.70
C TYR A 30 1.90 -11.27 -7.77
N LEU A 31 3.01 -11.21 -8.49
CA LEU A 31 3.15 -10.49 -9.74
C LEU A 31 3.48 -11.49 -10.85
N ASN A 32 2.61 -11.60 -11.86
CA ASN A 32 2.78 -12.54 -12.97
C ASN A 32 3.24 -13.95 -12.48
N ASN A 33 2.54 -14.49 -11.47
CA ASN A 33 2.81 -15.78 -10.81
C ASN A 33 4.08 -15.86 -9.95
N GLN A 34 4.82 -14.77 -9.77
CA GLN A 34 5.94 -14.70 -8.83
C GLN A 34 5.47 -14.14 -7.48
N ARG A 35 5.80 -14.84 -6.40
CA ARG A 35 5.41 -14.42 -5.06
C ARG A 35 6.09 -13.10 -4.67
N LEU A 36 5.29 -12.18 -4.16
CA LEU A 36 5.76 -10.89 -3.67
C LEU A 36 6.08 -10.91 -2.18
N ARG A 37 7.05 -10.09 -1.81
CA ARG A 37 7.37 -9.73 -0.43
C ARG A 37 7.66 -8.24 -0.37
N VAL A 38 7.22 -7.61 0.72
CA VAL A 38 7.57 -6.23 1.02
C VAL A 38 9.07 -6.09 1.26
N SER A 39 9.56 -4.87 1.16
CA SER A 39 10.95 -4.53 1.45
C SER A 39 11.35 -4.92 2.89
N LYS A 40 12.64 -5.21 3.07
CA LYS A 40 13.24 -5.51 4.39
C LYS A 40 14.01 -4.35 4.98
N LYS A 41 13.91 -3.16 4.41
CA LYS A 41 14.58 -1.97 4.91
C LYS A 41 14.04 -1.60 6.29
N ASN A 42 14.90 -1.05 7.12
CA ASN A 42 14.58 -0.60 8.48
C ASN A 42 15.10 0.81 8.81
N VAL A 43 15.73 1.47 7.84
CA VAL A 43 16.21 2.85 7.94
C VAL A 43 15.36 3.72 7.03
N ILE A 44 14.68 4.71 7.60
CA ILE A 44 13.69 5.51 6.86
C ILE A 44 14.33 6.35 5.74
N ASP A 45 15.56 6.80 5.94
CA ASP A 45 16.30 7.60 4.95
C ASP A 45 16.64 6.81 3.68
N ASP A 46 16.68 5.48 3.78
CA ASP A 46 16.91 4.58 2.63
C ASP A 46 15.61 4.18 1.92
N CYS A 47 14.47 4.61 2.46
CA CYS A 47 13.16 4.21 1.99
C CYS A 47 12.58 5.18 0.96
N LEU A 48 11.75 4.64 0.08
CA LEU A 48 11.01 5.37 -0.92
C LEU A 48 9.51 5.27 -0.64
N PHE A 49 8.87 6.41 -0.50
CA PHE A 49 7.44 6.50 -0.18
C PHE A 49 6.66 7.07 -1.36
N SER A 50 5.38 6.75 -1.42
CA SER A 50 4.45 7.38 -2.34
C SER A 50 3.23 7.94 -1.62
N SER A 51 2.70 9.01 -2.20
CA SER A 51 1.45 9.64 -1.82
C SER A 51 0.93 10.42 -3.01
N ASN A 52 -0.38 10.57 -3.10
CA ASN A 52 -1.01 11.40 -4.12
C ASN A 52 -1.74 12.61 -3.49
N HIS A 53 -1.41 12.92 -2.24
CA HIS A 53 -2.00 14.04 -1.53
C HIS A 53 -1.45 15.36 -2.03
N ASN A 54 -2.31 16.18 -2.62
CA ASN A 54 -1.94 17.46 -3.21
C ASN A 54 -1.58 18.52 -2.15
N GLY A 55 -0.51 19.25 -2.41
CA GLY A 55 -0.17 20.46 -1.66
C GLY A 55 0.62 20.24 -0.36
N VAL A 56 0.93 19.02 0.02
CA VAL A 56 1.77 18.73 1.19
C VAL A 56 3.15 18.26 0.75
N ARG A 57 4.18 18.89 1.29
CA ARG A 57 5.56 18.44 1.13
C ARG A 57 6.01 17.71 2.38
N PHE A 58 6.47 16.50 2.21
CA PHE A 58 7.01 15.66 3.27
C PHE A 58 8.53 15.73 3.22
N SER A 59 9.13 16.64 4.01
CA SER A 59 10.58 16.86 4.01
C SER A 59 11.38 15.68 4.60
N ASN A 60 10.71 14.84 5.39
CA ASN A 60 11.33 13.71 6.08
C ASN A 60 11.26 12.39 5.30
N PHE A 61 10.70 12.43 4.07
CA PHE A 61 10.55 11.24 3.23
C PHE A 61 11.11 11.47 1.83
N ASN A 62 11.73 10.45 1.27
CA ASN A 62 12.01 10.40 -0.16
C ASN A 62 10.72 10.04 -0.90
N MET A 63 10.10 11.00 -1.56
CA MET A 63 8.74 10.86 -2.10
C MET A 63 8.70 10.61 -3.60
N ARG A 64 7.68 9.85 -4.03
CA ARG A 64 7.20 9.76 -5.40
C ARG A 64 5.70 10.06 -5.44
N TYR A 65 5.26 10.66 -6.53
CA TYR A 65 3.87 11.03 -6.77
C TYR A 65 3.47 10.46 -8.13
N THR A 66 2.86 9.28 -8.13
CA THR A 66 2.52 8.58 -9.38
C THR A 66 1.13 8.92 -9.89
N GLY A 67 0.23 9.33 -9.00
CA GLY A 67 -1.17 9.60 -9.32
C GLY A 67 -2.06 8.35 -9.35
N CYS A 68 -1.55 7.18 -8.96
CA CYS A 68 -2.32 5.93 -8.96
C CYS A 68 -2.11 5.15 -7.66
N ALA A 69 -3.02 5.32 -6.70
CA ALA A 69 -2.94 4.67 -5.39
C ALA A 69 -2.91 3.13 -5.49
N ALA A 70 -3.68 2.55 -6.40
CA ALA A 70 -3.71 1.11 -6.60
C ALA A 70 -2.32 0.56 -7.00
N LEU A 71 -1.66 1.18 -7.98
CA LEU A 71 -0.31 0.79 -8.38
C LEU A 71 0.73 1.09 -7.30
N ASP A 72 0.60 2.20 -6.57
CA ASP A 72 1.50 2.53 -5.46
C ASP A 72 1.49 1.44 -4.38
N LEU A 73 0.31 0.96 -4.00
CA LEU A 73 0.16 -0.14 -3.05
C LEU A 73 0.71 -1.47 -3.61
N ALA A 74 0.46 -1.76 -4.88
CA ALA A 74 1.04 -2.94 -5.54
C ALA A 74 2.58 -2.87 -5.53
N TYR A 75 3.16 -1.68 -5.69
CA TYR A 75 4.61 -1.47 -5.62
C TYR A 75 5.16 -1.60 -4.19
N VAL A 76 4.39 -1.22 -3.17
CA VAL A 76 4.76 -1.53 -1.77
C VAL A 76 4.79 -3.04 -1.56
N ALA A 77 3.77 -3.76 -2.02
CA ALA A 77 3.73 -5.22 -1.94
C ALA A 77 4.91 -5.90 -2.67
N ALA A 78 5.36 -5.30 -3.77
CA ALA A 78 6.50 -5.80 -4.57
C ALA A 78 7.88 -5.36 -4.03
N GLY A 79 7.94 -4.54 -2.98
CA GLY A 79 9.19 -4.00 -2.43
C GLY A 79 9.84 -2.92 -3.30
N ARG A 80 9.12 -2.38 -4.29
CA ARG A 80 9.59 -1.25 -5.12
C ARG A 80 9.46 0.08 -4.41
N PHE A 81 8.40 0.25 -3.62
CA PHE A 81 8.22 1.29 -2.63
C PHE A 81 8.24 0.66 -1.24
N ASP A 82 8.58 1.45 -0.25
CA ASP A 82 8.66 0.99 1.14
C ASP A 82 7.39 1.37 1.93
N GLY A 83 6.68 2.41 1.49
CA GLY A 83 5.41 2.81 2.08
C GLY A 83 4.56 3.69 1.16
N PHE A 84 3.26 3.68 1.45
CA PHE A 84 2.25 4.54 0.84
C PHE A 84 1.35 5.12 1.93
N PHE A 85 1.02 6.41 1.83
CA PHE A 85 0.08 7.04 2.73
C PHE A 85 -0.76 8.11 2.02
N HIS A 86 -2.01 8.20 2.41
CA HIS A 86 -2.95 9.18 1.87
C HIS A 86 -4.05 9.45 2.89
N ASN A 87 -4.53 10.70 2.96
CA ASN A 87 -5.71 11.05 3.74
C ASN A 87 -6.92 11.17 2.82
N ASP A 88 -8.08 10.79 3.34
CA ASP A 88 -9.38 10.97 2.67
C ASP A 88 -9.42 10.33 1.26
N ILE A 89 -8.92 9.10 1.15
CA ILE A 89 -8.95 8.33 -0.10
C ILE A 89 -10.14 7.35 -0.10
N ASN A 90 -10.76 7.19 -1.25
CA ASN A 90 -11.86 6.24 -1.40
C ASN A 90 -11.38 4.79 -1.22
N ILE A 91 -12.20 4.01 -0.53
CA ILE A 91 -11.86 2.62 -0.22
C ILE A 91 -11.68 1.75 -1.45
N TRP A 92 -12.45 1.98 -2.51
CA TRP A 92 -12.34 1.22 -3.76
C TRP A 92 -11.03 1.45 -4.51
N ASP A 93 -10.33 2.57 -4.24
CA ASP A 93 -9.01 2.85 -4.80
C ASP A 93 -7.88 2.09 -4.10
N VAL A 94 -8.11 1.62 -2.87
CA VAL A 94 -7.06 1.04 -2.02
C VAL A 94 -7.35 -0.38 -1.55
N ALA A 95 -8.56 -0.88 -1.72
CA ALA A 95 -8.98 -2.17 -1.17
C ALA A 95 -8.13 -3.35 -1.70
N ALA A 96 -7.97 -3.47 -3.00
CA ALA A 96 -7.16 -4.54 -3.61
C ALA A 96 -5.70 -4.43 -3.22
N GLY A 97 -5.11 -3.23 -3.31
CA GLY A 97 -3.71 -2.99 -2.96
C GLY A 97 -3.40 -3.23 -1.49
N SER A 98 -4.34 -2.92 -0.60
CA SER A 98 -4.21 -3.17 0.84
C SER A 98 -4.09 -4.67 1.13
N LEU A 99 -4.91 -5.50 0.51
CA LEU A 99 -4.78 -6.95 0.62
C LEU A 99 -3.42 -7.43 0.10
N MET A 100 -2.96 -6.88 -1.03
CA MET A 100 -1.66 -7.24 -1.60
C MET A 100 -0.51 -6.94 -0.64
N VAL A 101 -0.51 -5.78 0.01
CA VAL A 101 0.51 -5.41 0.99
C VAL A 101 0.49 -6.36 2.18
N GLN A 102 -0.68 -6.65 2.74
CA GLN A 102 -0.81 -7.60 3.86
C GLN A 102 -0.33 -9.00 3.49
N GLU A 103 -0.74 -9.52 2.35
CA GLU A 103 -0.35 -10.85 1.88
C GLU A 103 1.12 -10.95 1.46
N ALA A 104 1.76 -9.81 1.21
CA ALA A 104 3.21 -9.71 0.99
C ALA A 104 4.03 -9.52 2.28
N GLY A 105 3.40 -9.52 3.45
CA GLY A 105 4.03 -9.39 4.76
C GLY A 105 4.17 -7.94 5.27
N GLY A 106 3.54 -6.97 4.61
CA GLY A 106 3.47 -5.59 5.07
C GLY A 106 2.32 -5.34 6.04
N LEU A 107 2.23 -4.09 6.49
CA LEU A 107 1.21 -3.61 7.41
C LEU A 107 0.37 -2.52 6.75
N VAL A 108 -0.92 -2.57 6.99
CA VAL A 108 -1.88 -1.54 6.57
C VAL A 108 -2.79 -1.24 7.76
N ASN A 109 -2.83 0.04 8.16
CA ASN A 109 -3.72 0.44 9.25
C ASN A 109 -5.09 0.85 8.72
N ASP A 110 -6.04 0.84 9.65
CA ASP A 110 -7.41 1.29 9.47
C ASP A 110 -8.28 0.49 8.49
N LEU A 111 -7.82 -0.67 8.04
CA LEU A 111 -8.63 -1.56 7.18
C LEU A 111 -9.96 -2.00 7.82
N ASN A 112 -10.10 -1.88 9.13
CA ASN A 112 -11.33 -2.25 9.84
C ASN A 112 -12.40 -1.12 9.82
N LYS A 113 -12.08 0.04 9.24
CA LYS A 113 -12.99 1.19 9.16
C LYS A 113 -13.75 1.28 7.84
N PHE A 114 -13.96 0.16 7.17
CA PHE A 114 -14.66 0.06 5.88
C PHE A 114 -16.14 0.50 5.88
N ASN A 115 -16.63 1.07 6.96
CA ASN A 115 -17.99 1.63 7.02
C ASN A 115 -18.10 3.05 6.46
N ASN A 116 -16.99 3.69 6.17
CA ASN A 116 -16.95 5.02 5.55
C ASN A 116 -16.40 4.89 4.13
N ASN A 117 -16.92 5.67 3.20
CA ASN A 117 -16.48 5.66 1.80
C ASN A 117 -15.04 6.14 1.61
N ALA A 118 -14.48 6.83 2.58
CA ALA A 118 -13.11 7.35 2.57
C ALA A 118 -12.36 7.00 3.85
N ILE A 119 -11.05 6.77 3.72
CA ILE A 119 -10.17 6.40 4.83
C ILE A 119 -8.83 7.15 4.76
N ASN A 120 -8.14 7.20 5.89
CA ASN A 120 -6.75 7.64 5.97
C ASN A 120 -5.85 6.39 5.95
N ILE A 121 -5.30 6.07 4.79
CA ILE A 121 -4.48 4.86 4.64
C ILE A 121 -3.02 5.13 5.00
N ARG A 122 -2.41 4.15 5.66
CA ARG A 122 -0.99 4.03 5.94
C ARG A 122 -0.58 2.59 5.66
N ALA A 123 0.21 2.37 4.64
CA ALA A 123 0.68 1.05 4.23
C ALA A 123 2.20 1.05 4.12
N SER A 124 2.87 0.04 4.65
CA SER A 124 4.32 -0.04 4.58
C SER A 124 4.85 -1.46 4.77
N SER A 125 6.14 -1.64 4.48
CA SER A 125 6.88 -2.79 4.99
C SER A 125 6.89 -2.76 6.53
N ASP A 126 6.97 -3.92 7.14
CA ASP A 126 6.93 -4.06 8.60
C ASP A 126 8.11 -3.38 9.31
N GLY A 127 9.31 -3.41 8.72
CA GLY A 127 10.52 -2.86 9.32
C GLY A 127 10.52 -1.35 9.51
N ILE A 128 9.67 -0.61 8.80
CA ILE A 128 9.62 0.87 8.88
C ILE A 128 8.27 1.43 9.33
N ASN A 129 7.30 0.57 9.59
CA ASN A 129 5.92 0.99 9.88
C ASN A 129 5.83 1.98 11.05
N ASP A 130 6.41 1.64 12.20
CA ASP A 130 6.34 2.48 13.39
C ASP A 130 7.02 3.84 13.18
N LYS A 131 8.14 3.85 12.46
CA LYS A 131 8.87 5.08 12.12
C LYS A 131 8.04 5.96 11.18
N MET A 132 7.43 5.36 10.17
CA MET A 132 6.54 6.07 9.25
C MET A 132 5.35 6.68 9.98
N LEU A 133 4.68 5.91 10.84
CA LEU A 133 3.53 6.40 11.61
C LEU A 133 3.89 7.56 12.52
N LYS A 134 5.05 7.51 13.16
CA LYS A 134 5.55 8.60 14.01
C LYS A 134 5.76 9.89 13.21
N GLU A 135 6.37 9.81 12.04
CA GLU A 135 6.56 10.99 11.16
C GLU A 135 5.23 11.55 10.63
N LEU A 136 4.18 10.72 10.55
CA LEU A 136 2.86 11.10 10.04
C LEU A 136 1.87 11.48 11.16
N GLU A 137 2.28 11.59 12.42
CA GLU A 137 1.36 11.86 13.55
C GLU A 137 0.51 13.12 13.34
N ASN A 138 1.03 14.14 12.65
CA ASN A 138 0.35 15.41 12.38
C ASN A 138 -0.18 15.53 10.94
N PHE A 139 -0.19 14.45 10.20
CA PHE A 139 -0.74 14.35 8.84
C PHE A 139 -2.10 13.62 8.85
#